data_fd3cea415ed01405852eb60302844fa6
#
_entry.id   fd3cea415ed01405852eb60302844fa6
#
_cell.length_a   1.000
_cell.length_b   1.000
_cell.length_c   1.000
_cell.angle_alpha   90.00
_cell.angle_beta   90.00
_cell.angle_gamma   90.00
#
_symmetry.space_group_name_H-M   'P 1'
#
loop_
_entity.id
_entity.type
_entity.pdbx_description
1 polymer ?
#
loop_
_entity_poly.entity_id
_entity_poly.type
_entity_poly.pdbx_seq_one_letter_code
_entity_poly.pdbx_strand_id
1 'polypeptide(L)'
;MRSSMSLGAAVVWLVVGAAAPDAAQYQVTETADEIRIVTPQLEAAVRKKGYVSGVAAQSMLDKKTGFRDPGFGLDIVDWIMEPGSDEAYRDQLHPELVYHAGNLYHGQRQKRSIEGPQICTQARQLDPKVIRGADFVAVTQQFQYRTAAPGRKTGSVWKQVLVFPVGRRYFVSMDKIETVNSSDAMFLRIDMPGHLRHQRGDTFSRIWLSYRGEIPASEFFSDFPPDARFDYLRGRDPLPERFIRAYQLRDPKTGKEGPWLAGMTLEPSVVSDAWCHQRGYVCFIEEFGGRPIKAGDSFSAAFIVGYFDSIDEMNQVFDQHRGHTRLEVSPQGWRLGK
;
A
#
# COMPACT_ATOMS: atom_id res chain seq x y z
N MET A 1 -62.08 52.60 -43.02
CA MET A 1 -60.81 52.72 -42.27
C MET A 1 -60.78 51.63 -41.18
N ARG A 2 -60.05 50.52 -41.37
CA ARG A 2 -59.86 49.50 -40.36
C ARG A 2 -58.35 49.44 -40.05
N SER A 3 -58.00 49.72 -38.81
CA SER A 3 -56.67 49.73 -38.29
C SER A 3 -56.32 48.30 -37.81
N SER A 4 -55.32 47.71 -38.35
CA SER A 4 -54.78 46.39 -37.90
C SER A 4 -53.65 46.63 -36.92
N MET A 5 -53.81 46.19 -35.66
CA MET A 5 -52.77 46.12 -34.67
C MET A 5 -52.01 44.75 -34.80
N SER A 6 -50.78 44.84 -35.10
CA SER A 6 -49.87 43.64 -35.05
C SER A 6 -49.28 43.47 -33.63
N LEU A 7 -49.62 42.37 -33.01
CA LEU A 7 -48.90 41.88 -31.75
C LEU A 7 -47.52 41.32 -32.10
N GLY A 8 -46.52 42.01 -31.64
CA GLY A 8 -45.16 41.44 -31.65
C GLY A 8 -44.91 40.45 -30.46
N ALA A 9 -44.68 39.21 -30.74
CA ALA A 9 -44.29 38.22 -29.74
C ALA A 9 -42.82 38.40 -29.38
N ALA A 10 -42.52 38.74 -28.11
CA ALA A 10 -41.18 38.76 -27.57
C ALA A 10 -40.75 37.34 -27.20
N VAL A 11 -39.73 36.81 -27.88
CA VAL A 11 -39.10 35.53 -27.53
C VAL A 11 -38.07 35.79 -26.42
N VAL A 12 -38.38 35.35 -25.20
CA VAL A 12 -37.44 35.37 -24.08
C VAL A 12 -36.55 34.12 -24.18
N TRP A 13 -35.27 34.32 -24.47
CA TRP A 13 -34.28 33.27 -24.40
C TRP A 13 -33.87 33.05 -22.93
N LEU A 14 -34.27 31.91 -22.34
CA LEU A 14 -33.72 31.43 -21.08
C LEU A 14 -32.29 30.96 -21.35
N VAL A 15 -31.30 31.72 -20.92
CA VAL A 15 -29.93 31.27 -20.83
C VAL A 15 -29.83 30.36 -19.60
N VAL A 16 -29.88 29.04 -19.81
CA VAL A 16 -29.54 28.08 -18.77
C VAL A 16 -28.04 28.21 -18.58
N GLY A 17 -27.64 28.90 -17.53
CA GLY A 17 -26.24 28.96 -17.10
C GLY A 17 -25.74 27.55 -16.79
N ALA A 18 -24.74 27.08 -17.53
CA ALA A 18 -24.00 25.88 -17.15
C ALA A 18 -23.44 26.13 -15.75
N ALA A 19 -23.83 25.30 -14.78
CA ALA A 19 -23.23 25.32 -13.45
C ALA A 19 -21.73 25.16 -13.63
N ALA A 20 -20.94 26.02 -12.99
CA ALA A 20 -19.50 25.86 -12.91
C ALA A 20 -19.22 24.45 -12.32
N PRO A 21 -18.20 23.70 -12.83
CA PRO A 21 -17.87 22.41 -12.25
C PRO A 21 -17.61 22.62 -10.75
N ASP A 22 -18.29 21.83 -9.92
CA ASP A 22 -18.06 21.82 -8.47
C ASP A 22 -16.55 21.81 -8.21
N ALA A 23 -16.09 22.76 -7.39
CA ALA A 23 -14.68 22.80 -7.00
C ALA A 23 -14.30 21.44 -6.43
N ALA A 24 -13.25 20.82 -6.97
CA ALA A 24 -12.80 19.49 -6.55
C ALA A 24 -12.74 19.44 -5.02
N GLN A 25 -13.42 18.47 -4.41
CA GLN A 25 -13.49 18.30 -2.95
C GLN A 25 -12.15 17.88 -2.33
N TYR A 26 -11.04 18.17 -2.99
CA TYR A 26 -9.69 17.83 -2.54
C TYR A 26 -8.67 18.86 -3.05
N GLN A 27 -7.51 18.87 -2.39
CA GLN A 27 -6.38 19.69 -2.80
C GLN A 27 -5.17 18.80 -3.08
N VAL A 28 -4.39 19.14 -4.10
CA VAL A 28 -3.12 18.48 -4.43
C VAL A 28 -2.05 19.54 -4.63
N THR A 29 -0.99 19.43 -3.83
CA THR A 29 0.19 20.27 -3.94
C THR A 29 1.39 19.41 -4.34
N GLU A 30 2.10 19.79 -5.39
CA GLU A 30 3.30 19.12 -5.86
C GLU A 30 4.53 20.00 -5.63
N THR A 31 5.56 19.39 -5.06
CA THR A 31 6.88 19.97 -4.92
C THR A 31 7.92 19.13 -5.67
N ALA A 32 9.19 19.52 -5.60
CA ALA A 32 10.28 18.71 -6.12
C ALA A 32 10.47 17.38 -5.37
N ASP A 33 9.98 17.28 -4.13
CA ASP A 33 10.25 16.15 -3.22
C ASP A 33 9.03 15.29 -2.93
N GLU A 34 7.81 15.84 -3.01
CA GLU A 34 6.58 15.12 -2.67
C GLU A 34 5.33 15.64 -3.39
N ILE A 35 4.32 14.79 -3.42
CA ILE A 35 2.93 15.11 -3.76
C ILE A 35 2.13 15.03 -2.46
N ARG A 36 1.55 16.16 -2.03
CA ARG A 36 0.65 16.22 -0.88
C ARG A 36 -0.80 16.21 -1.33
N ILE A 37 -1.61 15.37 -0.71
CA ILE A 37 -3.02 15.18 -0.99
C ILE A 37 -3.80 15.51 0.27
N VAL A 38 -4.84 16.34 0.13
CA VAL A 38 -5.74 16.73 1.22
C VAL A 38 -7.17 16.54 0.76
N THR A 39 -7.89 15.63 1.40
CA THR A 39 -9.34 15.43 1.25
C THR A 39 -10.06 15.93 2.50
N PRO A 40 -11.39 15.98 2.54
CA PRO A 40 -12.12 16.27 3.78
C PRO A 40 -11.83 15.29 4.93
N GLN A 41 -11.44 14.04 4.62
CA GLN A 41 -11.25 12.97 5.61
C GLN A 41 -9.79 12.71 5.95
N LEU A 42 -8.87 12.91 5.00
CA LEU A 42 -7.47 12.56 5.14
C LEU A 42 -6.53 13.67 4.69
N GLU A 43 -5.29 13.64 5.21
CA GLU A 43 -4.10 14.14 4.54
C GLU A 43 -3.13 12.99 4.31
N ALA A 44 -2.39 13.04 3.21
CA ALA A 44 -1.33 12.07 2.91
C ALA A 44 -0.27 12.72 1.99
N ALA A 45 0.93 12.15 1.95
CA ALA A 45 1.95 12.53 1.00
C ALA A 45 2.58 11.31 0.32
N VAL A 46 2.96 11.45 -0.95
CA VAL A 46 3.74 10.46 -1.70
C VAL A 46 5.09 11.10 -2.05
N ARG A 47 6.18 10.47 -1.64
CA ARG A 47 7.54 11.00 -1.86
C ARG A 47 8.03 10.70 -3.26
N LYS A 48 8.70 11.71 -3.85
CA LYS A 48 9.42 11.60 -5.13
C LYS A 48 10.88 11.23 -4.93
N LYS A 49 11.47 11.55 -3.76
CA LYS A 49 12.88 11.35 -3.44
C LYS A 49 13.10 10.78 -2.03
N GLY A 50 14.23 10.11 -1.85
CA GLY A 50 14.66 9.56 -0.57
C GLY A 50 14.06 8.19 -0.31
N TYR A 51 13.23 8.03 0.73
CA TYR A 51 12.47 6.82 1.02
C TYR A 51 11.16 6.86 0.23
N VAL A 52 11.11 6.16 -0.88
CA VAL A 52 10.06 6.23 -1.89
C VAL A 52 9.10 5.04 -1.84
N SER A 53 8.09 5.03 -2.69
CA SER A 53 6.92 4.14 -2.74
C SER A 53 5.90 4.36 -1.62
N GLY A 54 4.66 3.96 -1.84
CA GLY A 54 3.57 4.07 -0.90
C GLY A 54 3.30 5.49 -0.39
N VAL A 55 2.69 5.55 0.80
CA VAL A 55 2.41 6.80 1.53
C VAL A 55 3.57 7.09 2.49
N ALA A 56 4.07 8.31 2.45
CA ALA A 56 5.24 8.76 3.21
C ALA A 56 5.04 8.64 4.72
N ALA A 57 6.13 8.32 5.42
CA ALA A 57 6.19 8.22 6.87
C ALA A 57 5.56 9.44 7.57
N GLN A 58 4.67 9.19 8.52
CA GLN A 58 4.02 10.20 9.37
C GLN A 58 3.24 11.27 8.57
N SER A 59 2.85 10.98 7.34
CA SER A 59 2.10 11.92 6.50
C SER A 59 0.60 11.68 6.50
N MET A 60 0.14 10.45 6.81
CA MET A 60 -1.27 10.14 6.79
C MET A 60 -1.96 10.57 8.08
N LEU A 61 -2.82 11.60 7.97
CA LEU A 61 -3.60 12.16 9.08
C LEU A 61 -5.07 11.79 8.90
N ASP A 62 -5.66 11.17 9.91
CA ASP A 62 -7.11 11.02 10.05
C ASP A 62 -7.73 12.30 10.59
N LYS A 63 -8.46 13.03 9.77
CA LYS A 63 -9.09 14.30 10.18
C LYS A 63 -10.27 14.12 11.14
N LYS A 64 -10.87 12.92 11.19
CA LYS A 64 -11.94 12.60 12.13
C LYS A 64 -11.43 12.54 13.58
N THR A 65 -10.28 11.94 13.77
CA THR A 65 -9.76 11.66 15.12
C THR A 65 -8.56 12.51 15.51
N GLY A 66 -7.88 13.12 14.52
CA GLY A 66 -6.63 13.85 14.68
C GLY A 66 -5.39 12.95 14.79
N PHE A 67 -5.54 11.62 14.70
CA PHE A 67 -4.42 10.70 14.72
C PHE A 67 -3.65 10.68 13.40
N ARG A 68 -2.34 10.55 13.52
CA ARG A 68 -1.42 10.42 12.39
C ARG A 68 -0.72 9.07 12.48
N ASP A 69 -0.40 8.46 11.33
CA ASP A 69 0.39 7.23 11.31
C ASP A 69 1.74 7.45 12.03
N PRO A 70 2.14 6.54 12.93
CA PRO A 70 3.41 6.67 13.67
C PRO A 70 4.57 5.99 12.95
N GLY A 71 4.33 5.46 11.75
CA GLY A 71 5.21 4.51 11.07
C GLY A 71 6.30 5.14 10.21
N PHE A 72 6.92 4.28 9.42
CA PHE A 72 7.98 4.60 8.47
C PHE A 72 7.45 4.82 7.05
N GLY A 73 6.14 4.66 6.85
CA GLY A 73 5.39 4.73 5.61
C GLY A 73 4.36 3.61 5.54
N LEU A 74 3.43 3.71 4.60
CA LEU A 74 2.34 2.76 4.43
C LEU A 74 2.36 2.23 2.99
N ASP A 75 2.21 0.90 2.82
CA ASP A 75 2.28 0.25 1.52
C ASP A 75 3.62 0.49 0.81
N ILE A 76 4.69 0.18 1.51
CA ILE A 76 6.06 0.44 1.09
C ILE A 76 6.64 -0.81 0.41
N VAL A 77 7.27 -0.63 -0.74
CA VAL A 77 7.76 -1.74 -1.57
C VAL A 77 9.24 -2.01 -1.33
N ASP A 78 9.54 -3.27 -1.04
CA ASP A 78 10.90 -3.76 -0.79
C ASP A 78 11.53 -4.38 -2.05
N TRP A 79 11.63 -5.71 -2.09
CA TRP A 79 12.33 -6.48 -3.12
C TRP A 79 11.41 -7.42 -3.91
N ILE A 80 11.78 -7.64 -5.16
CA ILE A 80 11.34 -8.80 -5.93
C ILE A 80 12.27 -9.99 -5.63
N MET A 81 11.71 -11.09 -5.15
CA MET A 81 12.45 -12.20 -4.57
C MET A 81 11.90 -13.56 -4.99
N GLU A 82 12.65 -14.59 -4.65
CA GLU A 82 12.24 -16.00 -4.73
C GLU A 82 12.77 -16.78 -3.51
N PRO A 83 12.23 -17.96 -3.19
CA PRO A 83 12.82 -18.85 -2.19
C PRO A 83 14.23 -19.31 -2.63
N GLY A 84 15.10 -19.53 -1.65
CA GLY A 84 16.46 -20.04 -1.87
C GLY A 84 17.52 -19.22 -1.15
N SER A 85 18.77 -19.61 -1.32
CA SER A 85 19.94 -18.96 -0.71
C SER A 85 20.80 -18.31 -1.79
N ASP A 86 21.36 -17.15 -1.48
CA ASP A 86 22.39 -16.48 -2.27
C ASP A 86 23.83 -16.84 -1.82
N GLU A 87 23.98 -17.68 -0.81
CA GLU A 87 25.25 -17.97 -0.16
C GLU A 87 26.35 -18.42 -1.14
N ALA A 88 26.00 -19.27 -2.11
CA ALA A 88 26.95 -19.82 -3.10
C ALA A 88 27.52 -18.75 -4.06
N TYR A 89 26.88 -17.60 -4.19
CA TYR A 89 27.30 -16.52 -5.11
C TYR A 89 27.22 -15.12 -4.47
N ARG A 90 27.13 -15.03 -3.15
CA ARG A 90 26.96 -13.77 -2.40
C ARG A 90 28.07 -12.76 -2.71
N ASP A 91 29.30 -13.23 -2.83
CA ASP A 91 30.47 -12.40 -3.15
C ASP A 91 30.42 -11.81 -4.57
N GLN A 92 29.57 -12.34 -5.45
CA GLN A 92 29.37 -11.87 -6.81
C GLN A 92 28.15 -10.93 -6.94
N LEU A 93 27.37 -10.75 -5.86
CA LEU A 93 26.18 -9.92 -5.90
C LEU A 93 26.54 -8.43 -5.92
N HIS A 94 25.83 -7.68 -6.75
CA HIS A 94 25.78 -6.23 -6.60
C HIS A 94 25.24 -5.88 -5.19
N PRO A 95 25.77 -4.84 -4.52
CA PRO A 95 25.33 -4.45 -3.17
C PRO A 95 23.81 -4.24 -3.04
N GLU A 96 23.12 -3.83 -4.11
CA GLU A 96 21.66 -3.66 -4.16
C GLU A 96 20.88 -5.00 -4.10
N LEU A 97 21.53 -6.14 -4.19
CA LEU A 97 20.88 -7.45 -4.19
C LEU A 97 21.14 -8.27 -2.93
N VAL A 98 22.04 -7.82 -2.07
CA VAL A 98 22.44 -8.57 -0.87
C VAL A 98 21.28 -8.58 0.12
N TYR A 99 20.73 -9.78 0.35
CA TYR A 99 19.73 -10.05 1.36
C TYR A 99 20.32 -11.07 2.36
N HIS A 100 20.60 -10.64 3.57
CA HIS A 100 21.26 -11.46 4.59
C HIS A 100 20.27 -12.45 5.24
N ALA A 101 19.96 -13.52 4.51
CA ALA A 101 19.12 -14.60 5.05
C ALA A 101 19.78 -15.25 6.29
N GLY A 102 18.95 -15.77 7.19
CA GLY A 102 19.40 -16.49 8.38
C GLY A 102 19.84 -15.62 9.55
N ASN A 103 19.79 -14.29 9.46
CA ASN A 103 19.91 -13.45 10.66
C ASN A 103 18.57 -13.34 11.41
N LEU A 104 18.63 -12.87 12.66
CA LEU A 104 17.46 -12.76 13.54
C LEU A 104 16.26 -12.04 12.88
N TYR A 105 16.52 -11.02 12.07
CA TYR A 105 15.48 -10.16 11.50
C TYR A 105 14.92 -10.68 10.17
N HIS A 106 15.48 -11.75 9.61
CA HIS A 106 15.03 -12.34 8.34
C HIS A 106 14.43 -13.74 8.51
N GLY A 107 14.51 -14.31 9.73
CA GLY A 107 13.97 -15.64 10.06
C GLY A 107 14.80 -16.78 9.47
N GLN A 108 14.22 -17.99 9.50
CA GLN A 108 14.86 -19.22 9.03
C GLN A 108 14.54 -19.54 7.56
N ARG A 109 13.46 -18.99 7.02
CA ARG A 109 13.05 -19.22 5.62
C ARG A 109 13.98 -18.46 4.67
N GLN A 110 14.85 -19.20 3.98
CA GLN A 110 15.82 -18.61 3.07
C GLN A 110 15.14 -18.01 1.84
N LYS A 111 15.54 -16.81 1.49
CA LYS A 111 15.03 -16.02 0.35
C LYS A 111 16.18 -15.28 -0.29
N ARG A 112 16.08 -15.02 -1.61
CA ARG A 112 17.10 -14.29 -2.37
C ARG A 112 16.46 -13.31 -3.32
N SER A 113 17.12 -12.20 -3.59
CA SER A 113 16.70 -11.21 -4.57
C SER A 113 16.86 -11.74 -5.99
N ILE A 114 15.88 -11.50 -6.84
CA ILE A 114 15.96 -11.80 -8.28
C ILE A 114 16.56 -10.61 -9.00
N GLU A 115 16.00 -9.44 -8.76
CA GLU A 115 16.44 -8.15 -9.31
C GLU A 115 16.45 -7.10 -8.21
N GLY A 116 17.22 -6.04 -8.40
CA GLY A 116 17.34 -4.91 -7.51
C GLY A 116 17.29 -3.57 -8.24
N PRO A 117 17.25 -2.52 -7.50
CA PRO A 117 17.43 -2.38 -6.05
C PRO A 117 16.17 -2.69 -5.23
N GLN A 118 16.31 -2.68 -3.89
CA GLN A 118 15.17 -2.46 -2.99
C GLN A 118 14.52 -1.12 -3.35
N ILE A 119 13.22 -1.12 -3.66
CA ILE A 119 12.57 0.09 -4.17
C ILE A 119 12.62 1.22 -3.14
N CYS A 120 12.13 0.99 -1.93
CA CYS A 120 11.93 2.06 -0.93
C CYS A 120 13.20 2.80 -0.55
N THR A 121 14.33 2.09 -0.38
CA THR A 121 15.57 2.71 0.16
C THR A 121 16.64 2.99 -0.89
N GLN A 122 16.65 2.23 -2.00
CA GLN A 122 17.76 2.23 -2.95
C GLN A 122 17.41 2.83 -4.31
N ALA A 123 16.14 2.85 -4.72
CA ALA A 123 15.71 3.54 -5.95
C ALA A 123 15.98 5.04 -5.85
N ARG A 124 15.86 5.63 -4.65
CA ARG A 124 16.18 7.01 -4.30
C ARG A 124 15.29 8.07 -4.94
N GLN A 125 14.79 7.85 -6.14
CA GLN A 125 13.95 8.79 -6.86
C GLN A 125 12.97 8.04 -7.76
N LEU A 126 11.69 8.47 -7.70
CA LEU A 126 10.63 8.09 -8.62
C LEU A 126 10.02 9.34 -9.25
N ASP A 127 9.33 9.16 -10.37
CA ASP A 127 8.58 10.23 -11.04
C ASP A 127 7.08 9.90 -11.03
N PRO A 128 6.41 10.05 -9.87
CA PRO A 128 4.99 9.76 -9.74
C PRO A 128 4.15 10.75 -10.56
N LYS A 129 3.05 10.25 -11.12
CA LYS A 129 2.07 11.04 -11.89
C LYS A 129 0.77 11.14 -11.11
N VAL A 130 0.18 12.35 -11.09
CA VAL A 130 -1.12 12.61 -10.47
C VAL A 130 -2.22 12.49 -11.50
N ILE A 131 -3.26 11.73 -11.17
CA ILE A 131 -4.52 11.65 -11.92
C ILE A 131 -5.62 12.26 -11.04
N ARG A 132 -6.36 13.22 -11.58
CA ARG A 132 -7.45 13.92 -10.89
C ARG A 132 -8.78 13.46 -11.45
N GLY A 133 -9.64 12.91 -10.60
CA GLY A 133 -11.05 12.60 -10.89
C GLY A 133 -11.99 13.58 -10.20
N ALA A 134 -13.28 13.40 -10.38
CA ALA A 134 -14.30 14.27 -9.76
C ALA A 134 -14.31 14.11 -8.23
N ASP A 135 -14.16 12.85 -7.75
CA ASP A 135 -14.31 12.47 -6.33
C ASP A 135 -13.14 11.65 -5.81
N PHE A 136 -11.97 11.72 -6.47
CA PHE A 136 -10.73 11.05 -6.05
C PHE A 136 -9.49 11.76 -6.60
N VAL A 137 -8.37 11.49 -5.94
CA VAL A 137 -7.02 11.73 -6.46
C VAL A 137 -6.31 10.39 -6.55
N ALA A 138 -5.58 10.16 -7.63
CA ALA A 138 -4.69 9.01 -7.72
C ALA A 138 -3.25 9.45 -8.01
N VAL A 139 -2.31 8.63 -7.51
CA VAL A 139 -0.89 8.74 -7.82
C VAL A 139 -0.44 7.41 -8.41
N THR A 140 0.18 7.47 -9.58
CA THR A 140 0.78 6.29 -10.23
C THR A 140 2.29 6.44 -10.26
N GLN A 141 3.00 5.38 -9.98
CA GLN A 141 4.46 5.34 -10.04
C GLN A 141 4.96 4.00 -10.55
N GLN A 142 6.17 3.99 -11.09
CA GLN A 142 6.78 2.78 -11.61
C GLN A 142 8.30 2.84 -11.49
N PHE A 143 8.93 1.67 -11.52
CA PHE A 143 10.37 1.53 -11.53
C PHE A 143 10.77 0.31 -12.37
N GLN A 144 11.78 0.47 -13.24
CA GLN A 144 12.41 -0.63 -13.94
C GLN A 144 13.65 -1.08 -13.18
N TYR A 145 13.70 -2.35 -12.80
CA TYR A 145 14.84 -2.93 -12.08
C TYR A 145 16.09 -2.87 -12.93
N ARG A 146 17.24 -2.53 -12.33
CA ARG A 146 18.49 -2.22 -13.00
C ARG A 146 19.66 -3.16 -12.69
N THR A 147 19.53 -3.97 -11.64
CA THR A 147 20.51 -4.98 -11.27
C THR A 147 19.84 -6.34 -11.18
N ALA A 148 20.57 -7.43 -11.44
CA ALA A 148 20.03 -8.79 -11.37
C ALA A 148 21.03 -9.76 -10.72
N ALA A 149 20.50 -10.77 -10.05
CA ALA A 149 21.29 -11.86 -9.51
C ALA A 149 21.97 -12.70 -10.62
N PRO A 150 23.07 -13.42 -10.36
CA PRO A 150 23.69 -14.30 -11.33
C PRO A 150 22.67 -15.25 -11.99
N GLY A 151 22.71 -15.33 -13.34
CA GLY A 151 21.77 -16.13 -14.13
C GLY A 151 20.37 -15.50 -14.33
N ARG A 152 20.14 -14.30 -13.82
CA ARG A 152 18.92 -13.51 -14.04
C ARG A 152 19.15 -12.35 -14.98
N LYS A 153 18.05 -11.78 -15.53
CA LYS A 153 18.06 -10.62 -16.40
C LYS A 153 17.52 -9.40 -15.65
N THR A 154 18.00 -8.20 -16.00
CA THR A 154 17.43 -6.93 -15.56
C THR A 154 16.26 -6.54 -16.45
N GLY A 155 15.35 -5.71 -15.94
CA GLY A 155 14.33 -5.08 -16.76
C GLY A 155 12.89 -5.40 -16.37
N SER A 156 12.65 -6.18 -15.32
CA SER A 156 11.30 -6.28 -14.74
C SER A 156 10.83 -4.91 -14.31
N VAL A 157 9.50 -4.70 -14.36
CA VAL A 157 8.90 -3.41 -14.03
C VAL A 157 7.94 -3.60 -12.85
N TRP A 158 8.18 -2.84 -11.80
CA TRP A 158 7.20 -2.62 -10.75
C TRP A 158 6.34 -1.41 -11.06
N LYS A 159 5.02 -1.52 -10.80
CA LYS A 159 4.04 -0.44 -10.91
C LYS A 159 3.20 -0.37 -9.65
N GLN A 160 2.97 0.84 -9.14
CA GLN A 160 2.06 1.10 -8.03
C GLN A 160 1.03 2.14 -8.42
N VAL A 161 -0.20 1.93 -7.98
CA VAL A 161 -1.32 2.88 -8.09
C VAL A 161 -1.85 3.12 -6.68
N LEU A 162 -2.00 4.37 -6.29
CA LEU A 162 -2.58 4.81 -5.02
C LEU A 162 -3.78 5.70 -5.33
N VAL A 163 -4.99 5.33 -4.91
CA VAL A 163 -6.22 6.11 -5.10
C VAL A 163 -6.73 6.58 -3.74
N PHE A 164 -6.96 7.86 -3.59
CA PHE A 164 -7.48 8.53 -2.40
C PHE A 164 -8.92 9.00 -2.69
N PRO A 165 -9.96 8.18 -2.41
CA PRO A 165 -11.35 8.56 -2.66
C PRO A 165 -11.81 9.62 -1.66
N VAL A 166 -12.55 10.61 -2.13
CA VAL A 166 -13.24 11.57 -1.26
C VAL A 166 -14.30 10.82 -0.45
N GLY A 167 -14.49 11.21 0.80
CA GLY A 167 -15.44 10.55 1.70
C GLY A 167 -14.90 9.30 2.42
N ARG A 168 -13.64 8.90 2.16
CA ARG A 168 -13.02 7.73 2.79
C ARG A 168 -11.84 8.12 3.67
N ARG A 169 -11.61 7.34 4.74
CA ARG A 169 -10.48 7.46 5.68
C ARG A 169 -9.36 6.49 5.32
N TYR A 170 -9.35 5.99 4.09
CA TYR A 170 -8.38 5.04 3.55
C TYR A 170 -8.07 5.37 2.10
N PHE A 171 -6.95 4.86 1.63
CA PHE A 171 -6.65 4.78 0.21
C PHE A 171 -6.75 3.34 -0.29
N VAL A 172 -6.96 3.19 -1.59
CA VAL A 172 -6.92 1.90 -2.30
C VAL A 172 -5.63 1.86 -3.09
N SER A 173 -4.91 0.76 -3.06
CA SER A 173 -3.67 0.61 -3.81
C SER A 173 -3.58 -0.71 -4.56
N MET A 174 -2.61 -0.77 -5.46
CA MET A 174 -2.21 -1.97 -6.18
C MET A 174 -0.72 -1.92 -6.44
N ASP A 175 -0.04 -3.03 -6.16
CA ASP A 175 1.30 -3.30 -6.65
C ASP A 175 1.28 -4.39 -7.70
N LYS A 176 2.06 -4.20 -8.78
CA LYS A 176 2.17 -5.13 -9.90
C LYS A 176 3.62 -5.30 -10.31
N ILE A 177 4.01 -6.55 -10.58
CA ILE A 177 5.27 -6.89 -11.24
C ILE A 177 4.99 -7.39 -12.66
N GLU A 178 5.71 -6.85 -13.64
CA GLU A 178 5.84 -7.39 -15.00
C GLU A 178 7.27 -7.94 -15.13
N THR A 179 7.44 -9.27 -15.14
CA THR A 179 8.76 -9.87 -15.01
C THR A 179 9.39 -10.25 -16.34
N VAL A 180 10.73 -10.07 -16.45
CA VAL A 180 11.55 -10.60 -17.55
C VAL A 180 12.24 -11.92 -17.18
N ASN A 181 12.03 -12.42 -15.96
CA ASN A 181 12.59 -13.65 -15.43
C ASN A 181 11.49 -14.68 -15.17
N SER A 182 11.79 -15.96 -15.42
CA SER A 182 10.99 -17.08 -14.94
C SER A 182 11.45 -17.47 -13.54
N SER A 183 10.51 -17.90 -12.69
CA SER A 183 10.80 -18.45 -11.36
C SER A 183 9.71 -19.43 -10.96
N ASP A 184 10.06 -20.45 -10.15
CA ASP A 184 9.09 -21.40 -9.61
C ASP A 184 8.20 -20.78 -8.52
N ALA A 185 8.65 -19.68 -7.90
CA ALA A 185 7.91 -19.01 -6.83
C ALA A 185 8.37 -17.55 -6.64
N MET A 186 8.12 -16.68 -7.62
CA MET A 186 8.44 -15.25 -7.52
C MET A 186 7.42 -14.52 -6.66
N PHE A 187 7.88 -13.63 -5.78
CA PHE A 187 7.03 -12.77 -4.96
C PHE A 187 7.59 -11.35 -4.85
N LEU A 188 6.70 -10.41 -4.55
CA LEU A 188 7.05 -9.05 -4.14
C LEU A 188 6.86 -8.91 -2.64
N ARG A 189 7.88 -8.38 -1.95
CA ARG A 189 7.82 -8.03 -0.53
C ARG A 189 7.40 -6.58 -0.36
N ILE A 190 6.47 -6.36 0.56
CA ILE A 190 5.93 -5.04 0.90
C ILE A 190 5.79 -4.90 2.42
N ASP A 191 5.78 -3.67 2.88
CA ASP A 191 5.44 -3.29 4.25
C ASP A 191 3.96 -2.89 4.30
N MET A 192 3.10 -3.74 4.85
CA MET A 192 1.65 -3.55 4.84
C MET A 192 1.02 -3.86 6.21
N PRO A 193 0.36 -2.93 6.90
CA PRO A 193 0.20 -1.51 6.54
C PRO A 193 1.49 -0.70 6.61
N GLY A 194 2.52 -1.13 7.33
CA GLY A 194 3.81 -0.47 7.42
C GLY A 194 4.52 -0.76 8.75
N HIS A 195 5.76 -0.35 8.87
CA HIS A 195 6.54 -0.49 10.10
C HIS A 195 6.16 0.57 11.12
N LEU A 196 6.22 0.22 12.42
CA LEU A 196 5.89 1.10 13.53
C LEU A 196 7.06 1.25 14.48
N ARG A 197 7.34 2.46 14.90
CA ARG A 197 8.13 2.66 16.11
C ARG A 197 7.29 2.25 17.32
N HIS A 198 7.79 1.30 18.09
CA HIS A 198 7.11 0.82 19.29
C HIS A 198 8.12 0.42 20.34
N GLN A 199 8.05 1.08 21.50
CA GLN A 199 8.86 0.78 22.65
C GLN A 199 7.95 0.76 23.86
N ARG A 200 7.73 -0.41 24.48
CA ARG A 200 6.95 -0.56 25.72
C ARG A 200 5.49 -0.05 25.66
N GLY A 201 4.81 -0.22 24.53
CA GLY A 201 3.38 0.08 24.42
C GLY A 201 3.03 1.53 24.15
N ASP A 202 3.91 2.29 23.52
CA ASP A 202 3.77 3.73 23.32
C ASP A 202 2.95 4.13 22.09
N THR A 203 2.98 3.36 20.99
CA THR A 203 2.36 3.76 19.72
C THR A 203 1.08 3.02 19.37
N PHE A 204 0.86 1.84 19.93
CA PHE A 204 -0.37 1.07 19.79
C PHE A 204 -0.69 0.28 21.05
N SER A 205 -1.96 -0.06 21.27
CA SER A 205 -2.42 -0.84 22.43
C SER A 205 -2.52 -2.33 22.10
N ARG A 206 -2.86 -2.67 20.86
CA ARG A 206 -3.02 -4.04 20.37
C ARG A 206 -2.89 -4.11 18.86
N ILE A 207 -2.57 -5.30 18.38
CA ILE A 207 -2.59 -5.69 16.96
C ILE A 207 -3.78 -6.62 16.76
N TRP A 208 -4.43 -6.54 15.61
CA TRP A 208 -5.40 -7.51 15.14
C TRP A 208 -4.98 -8.08 13.80
N LEU A 209 -4.89 -9.41 13.75
CA LEU A 209 -4.61 -10.17 12.55
C LEU A 209 -5.84 -11.06 12.28
N SER A 210 -6.50 -10.90 11.14
CA SER A 210 -7.74 -11.65 10.84
C SER A 210 -7.55 -13.17 10.88
N TYR A 211 -6.32 -13.66 10.72
CA TYR A 211 -5.94 -15.07 10.78
C TYR A 211 -5.41 -15.53 12.15
N ARG A 212 -5.32 -14.64 13.15
CA ARG A 212 -4.78 -14.97 14.51
C ARG A 212 -5.61 -14.39 15.65
N GLY A 213 -6.40 -13.34 15.41
CA GLY A 213 -7.11 -12.61 16.45
C GLY A 213 -6.34 -11.41 17.02
N GLU A 214 -6.76 -10.93 18.19
CA GLU A 214 -6.13 -9.80 18.87
C GLU A 214 -4.86 -10.23 19.62
N ILE A 215 -3.83 -9.38 19.57
CA ILE A 215 -2.52 -9.56 20.19
C ILE A 215 -2.20 -8.30 20.97
N PRO A 216 -1.96 -8.38 22.29
CA PRO A 216 -1.64 -7.21 23.10
C PRO A 216 -0.25 -6.65 22.76
N ALA A 217 -0.07 -5.33 22.90
CA ALA A 217 1.19 -4.65 22.64
C ALA A 217 2.37 -5.22 23.44
N SER A 218 2.12 -5.81 24.63
CA SER A 218 3.13 -6.44 25.48
C SER A 218 3.90 -7.59 24.81
N GLU A 219 3.30 -8.25 23.81
CA GLU A 219 3.97 -9.30 23.03
C GLU A 219 5.12 -8.77 22.15
N PHE A 220 5.19 -7.44 21.97
CA PHE A 220 6.17 -6.74 21.16
C PHE A 220 7.20 -5.94 21.98
N PHE A 221 7.37 -6.21 23.27
CA PHE A 221 8.35 -5.52 24.11
C PHE A 221 9.79 -6.05 23.98
N SER A 222 9.95 -7.24 23.44
CA SER A 222 11.25 -7.86 23.16
C SER A 222 11.35 -8.26 21.71
N ASP A 223 12.57 -8.25 21.18
CA ASP A 223 12.86 -8.64 19.81
C ASP A 223 12.57 -10.13 19.58
N PHE A 224 12.00 -10.45 18.44
CA PHE A 224 11.80 -11.80 17.94
C PHE A 224 11.79 -11.84 16.41
N PRO A 225 12.22 -12.95 15.77
CA PRO A 225 12.30 -13.05 14.31
C PRO A 225 10.94 -13.26 13.63
N PRO A 226 10.86 -13.08 12.30
CA PRO A 226 9.63 -13.14 11.50
C PRO A 226 8.83 -14.44 11.64
N ASP A 227 9.50 -15.57 11.77
CA ASP A 227 8.92 -16.91 11.78
C ASP A 227 8.77 -17.51 13.20
N ALA A 228 8.96 -16.70 14.25
CA ALA A 228 8.82 -17.13 15.63
C ALA A 228 7.37 -17.05 16.14
N ARG A 229 6.62 -16.01 15.72
CA ARG A 229 5.26 -15.73 16.22
C ARG A 229 4.43 -15.03 15.14
N PHE A 230 3.10 -15.20 15.20
CA PHE A 230 2.12 -14.41 14.45
C PHE A 230 2.28 -14.40 12.93
N ASP A 231 3.04 -15.34 12.38
CA ASP A 231 3.24 -15.44 10.95
C ASP A 231 2.11 -16.27 10.28
N TYR A 232 1.89 -15.98 9.01
CA TYR A 232 1.07 -16.75 8.08
C TYR A 232 1.96 -17.27 6.95
N LEU A 233 1.82 -18.53 6.59
CA LEU A 233 2.49 -19.14 5.46
C LEU A 233 1.49 -19.96 4.64
N ARG A 234 1.32 -19.57 3.38
CA ARG A 234 0.48 -20.33 2.44
C ARG A 234 0.99 -21.77 2.27
N GLY A 235 0.08 -22.74 2.34
CA GLY A 235 0.39 -24.16 2.28
C GLY A 235 0.69 -24.79 3.65
N ARG A 236 1.06 -24.03 4.66
CA ARG A 236 1.11 -24.48 6.07
C ARG A 236 -0.19 -24.15 6.81
N ASP A 237 -0.62 -22.89 6.67
CA ASP A 237 -1.79 -22.38 7.36
C ASP A 237 -3.04 -22.43 6.47
N PRO A 238 -4.24 -22.59 7.04
CA PRO A 238 -5.49 -22.49 6.28
C PRO A 238 -5.60 -21.11 5.61
N LEU A 239 -6.13 -21.08 4.39
CA LEU A 239 -6.42 -19.82 3.71
C LEU A 239 -7.45 -19.03 4.52
N PRO A 240 -7.11 -17.83 5.00
CA PRO A 240 -8.03 -17.04 5.79
C PRO A 240 -9.16 -16.47 4.93
N GLU A 241 -10.33 -16.35 5.52
CA GLU A 241 -11.49 -15.75 4.85
C GLU A 241 -11.24 -14.28 4.48
N ARG A 242 -10.54 -13.56 5.36
CA ARG A 242 -10.11 -12.16 5.17
C ARG A 242 -8.63 -12.05 5.46
N PHE A 243 -7.92 -11.20 4.72
CA PHE A 243 -6.52 -10.92 5.01
C PHE A 243 -6.37 -9.46 5.44
N ILE A 244 -6.53 -9.22 6.73
CA ILE A 244 -6.49 -7.90 7.35
C ILE A 244 -5.45 -7.93 8.47
N ARG A 245 -4.57 -6.93 8.50
CA ARG A 245 -3.57 -6.72 9.53
C ARG A 245 -3.67 -5.29 10.02
N ALA A 246 -3.94 -5.10 11.30
CA ALA A 246 -4.22 -3.80 11.86
C ALA A 246 -3.57 -3.63 13.23
N TYR A 247 -3.34 -2.39 13.61
CA TYR A 247 -2.96 -2.01 14.96
C TYR A 247 -3.84 -0.85 15.44
N GLN A 248 -4.27 -0.93 16.69
CA GLN A 248 -5.02 0.15 17.32
C GLN A 248 -4.06 1.21 17.84
N LEU A 249 -4.13 2.39 17.23
CA LEU A 249 -3.27 3.51 17.58
C LEU A 249 -3.43 3.91 19.05
N ARG A 250 -2.34 4.38 19.62
CA ARG A 250 -2.31 4.94 20.97
C ARG A 250 -1.47 6.22 20.95
N ASP A 251 -1.99 7.27 21.55
CA ASP A 251 -1.23 8.49 21.78
C ASP A 251 -0.16 8.23 22.85
N PRO A 252 1.14 8.34 22.53
CA PRO A 252 2.21 8.00 23.46
C PRO A 252 2.30 8.97 24.65
N LYS A 253 1.72 10.18 24.57
CA LYS A 253 1.76 11.19 25.63
C LYS A 253 0.60 11.04 26.61
N THR A 254 -0.59 10.80 26.07
CA THR A 254 -1.82 10.76 26.88
C THR A 254 -2.28 9.35 27.22
N GLY A 255 -1.79 8.34 26.48
CA GLY A 255 -2.27 6.96 26.55
C GLY A 255 -3.64 6.73 25.91
N LYS A 256 -4.25 7.78 25.31
CA LYS A 256 -5.57 7.69 24.67
C LYS A 256 -5.52 6.73 23.49
N GLU A 257 -6.48 5.81 23.42
CA GLU A 257 -6.68 4.95 22.27
C GLU A 257 -7.23 5.74 21.07
N GLY A 258 -6.73 5.44 19.88
CA GLY A 258 -7.13 6.01 18.61
C GLY A 258 -7.88 5.01 17.72
N PRO A 259 -8.01 5.32 16.43
CA PRO A 259 -8.59 4.41 15.45
C PRO A 259 -7.68 3.20 15.19
N TRP A 260 -8.23 2.18 14.55
CA TRP A 260 -7.46 1.14 13.94
C TRP A 260 -6.80 1.68 12.65
N LEU A 261 -5.51 1.43 12.48
CA LEU A 261 -4.83 1.60 11.19
C LEU A 261 -4.58 0.21 10.59
N ALA A 262 -5.20 -0.05 9.46
CA ALA A 262 -5.23 -1.38 8.85
C ALA A 262 -4.65 -1.39 7.44
N GLY A 263 -4.07 -2.53 7.05
CA GLY A 263 -3.79 -2.94 5.69
C GLY A 263 -4.57 -4.21 5.38
N MET A 264 -5.23 -4.23 4.25
CA MET A 264 -6.10 -5.32 3.78
C MET A 264 -5.64 -5.77 2.41
N THR A 265 -5.28 -7.04 2.25
CA THR A 265 -5.00 -7.66 0.94
C THR A 265 -6.28 -8.28 0.41
N LEU A 266 -6.88 -7.68 -0.61
CA LEU A 266 -8.27 -7.93 -1.02
C LEU A 266 -8.53 -9.34 -1.58
N GLU A 267 -7.48 -10.04 -2.04
CA GLU A 267 -7.53 -11.45 -2.42
C GLU A 267 -6.55 -12.26 -1.55
N PRO A 268 -7.00 -12.91 -0.48
CA PRO A 268 -6.12 -13.66 0.44
C PRO A 268 -5.24 -14.71 -0.22
N SER A 269 -5.69 -15.31 -1.31
CA SER A 269 -4.95 -16.39 -1.99
C SER A 269 -3.67 -15.92 -2.69
N VAL A 270 -3.47 -14.62 -2.89
CA VAL A 270 -2.22 -14.09 -3.45
C VAL A 270 -1.13 -13.95 -2.42
N VAL A 271 -1.46 -13.89 -1.13
CA VAL A 271 -0.48 -13.81 -0.05
C VAL A 271 0.31 -15.11 0.05
N SER A 272 1.61 -15.02 -0.04
CA SER A 272 2.53 -16.15 0.10
C SER A 272 3.00 -16.34 1.54
N ASP A 273 3.40 -15.23 2.16
CA ASP A 273 3.95 -15.19 3.50
C ASP A 273 3.61 -13.82 4.12
N ALA A 274 3.33 -13.78 5.42
CA ALA A 274 3.14 -12.53 6.12
C ALA A 274 3.49 -12.67 7.60
N TRP A 275 4.10 -11.64 8.16
CA TRP A 275 4.50 -11.63 9.55
C TRP A 275 4.48 -10.24 10.16
N CYS A 276 4.44 -10.19 11.50
CA CYS A 276 4.82 -9.02 12.26
C CYS A 276 5.87 -9.46 13.29
N HIS A 277 7.05 -8.86 13.27
CA HIS A 277 8.13 -9.15 14.20
C HIS A 277 8.67 -7.87 14.82
N GLN A 278 9.38 -8.00 15.94
CA GLN A 278 10.00 -6.88 16.64
C GLN A 278 11.51 -6.91 16.43
N ARG A 279 12.08 -5.74 16.09
CA ARG A 279 13.53 -5.52 16.00
C ARG A 279 13.90 -4.06 16.33
N GLY A 280 13.50 -3.58 17.53
CA GLY A 280 13.56 -2.15 17.87
C GLY A 280 12.42 -1.34 17.28
N TYR A 281 11.67 -1.90 16.33
CA TYR A 281 10.39 -1.44 15.79
C TYR A 281 9.59 -2.65 15.28
N VAL A 282 8.28 -2.54 15.26
CA VAL A 282 7.40 -3.61 14.77
C VAL A 282 7.34 -3.56 13.25
N CYS A 283 7.69 -4.67 12.61
CA CYS A 283 7.62 -4.84 11.16
C CYS A 283 6.33 -5.54 10.77
N PHE A 284 5.54 -4.92 9.90
CA PHE A 284 4.43 -5.58 9.22
C PHE A 284 4.86 -5.85 7.79
N ILE A 285 5.26 -7.07 7.51
CA ILE A 285 5.74 -7.50 6.19
C ILE A 285 4.73 -8.44 5.55
N GLU A 286 4.57 -8.33 4.26
CA GLU A 286 3.82 -9.25 3.42
C GLU A 286 4.57 -9.57 2.15
N GLU A 287 4.45 -10.79 1.69
CA GLU A 287 4.93 -11.26 0.39
C GLU A 287 3.76 -11.80 -0.39
N PHE A 288 3.48 -11.21 -1.54
CA PHE A 288 2.44 -11.70 -2.44
C PHE A 288 3.01 -12.22 -3.76
N GLY A 289 2.31 -13.14 -4.39
CA GLY A 289 2.81 -13.95 -5.50
C GLY A 289 3.19 -15.34 -5.03
N GLY A 290 4.48 -15.71 -5.08
CA GLY A 290 5.00 -16.99 -4.61
C GLY A 290 4.40 -18.19 -5.35
N ARG A 291 4.17 -18.03 -6.65
CA ARG A 291 3.70 -19.05 -7.59
C ARG A 291 4.63 -19.11 -8.79
N PRO A 292 4.63 -20.23 -9.55
CA PRO A 292 5.36 -20.31 -10.81
C PRO A 292 4.95 -19.20 -11.77
N ILE A 293 5.95 -18.55 -12.38
CA ILE A 293 5.77 -17.48 -13.34
C ILE A 293 6.79 -17.60 -14.47
N LYS A 294 6.40 -17.22 -15.69
CA LYS A 294 7.29 -17.18 -16.85
C LYS A 294 7.71 -15.75 -17.16
N ALA A 295 8.86 -15.62 -17.82
CA ALA A 295 9.29 -14.35 -18.39
C ALA A 295 8.21 -13.78 -19.33
N GLY A 296 7.85 -12.51 -19.14
CA GLY A 296 6.79 -11.83 -19.88
C GLY A 296 5.43 -11.83 -19.16
N ASP A 297 5.25 -12.64 -18.12
CA ASP A 297 4.04 -12.66 -17.30
C ASP A 297 4.05 -11.55 -16.25
N SER A 298 2.91 -11.40 -15.55
CA SER A 298 2.77 -10.45 -14.46
C SER A 298 1.91 -11.01 -13.33
N PHE A 299 2.12 -10.49 -12.12
CA PHE A 299 1.26 -10.71 -10.97
C PHE A 299 1.02 -9.41 -10.22
N SER A 300 -0.09 -9.32 -9.50
CA SER A 300 -0.49 -8.12 -8.75
C SER A 300 -1.30 -8.49 -7.51
N ALA A 301 -1.36 -7.54 -6.58
CA ALA A 301 -2.27 -7.55 -5.47
C ALA A 301 -2.87 -6.15 -5.26
N ALA A 302 -4.15 -6.10 -4.85
CA ALA A 302 -4.83 -4.86 -4.53
C ALA A 302 -5.09 -4.79 -3.03
N PHE A 303 -5.01 -3.57 -2.49
CA PHE A 303 -5.03 -3.33 -1.06
C PHE A 303 -5.96 -2.17 -0.69
N ILE A 304 -6.40 -2.15 0.57
CA ILE A 304 -6.98 -0.99 1.22
C ILE A 304 -6.15 -0.71 2.47
N VAL A 305 -5.70 0.53 2.62
CA VAL A 305 -4.90 0.96 3.78
C VAL A 305 -5.47 2.24 4.36
N GLY A 306 -5.75 2.23 5.67
CA GLY A 306 -6.29 3.42 6.31
C GLY A 306 -6.88 3.22 7.70
N TYR A 307 -7.69 4.21 8.10
CA TYR A 307 -8.25 4.32 9.44
C TYR A 307 -9.68 3.81 9.52
N PHE A 308 -9.96 3.05 10.59
CA PHE A 308 -11.25 2.42 10.86
C PHE A 308 -11.62 2.59 12.33
N ASP A 309 -12.92 2.64 12.64
CA ASP A 309 -13.39 2.80 14.01
C ASP A 309 -13.48 1.45 14.76
N SER A 310 -13.64 0.34 14.01
CA SER A 310 -13.80 -0.99 14.59
C SER A 310 -13.33 -2.10 13.66
N ILE A 311 -13.16 -3.30 14.24
CA ILE A 311 -12.92 -4.55 13.49
C ILE A 311 -14.07 -4.85 12.54
N ASP A 312 -15.31 -4.60 12.97
CA ASP A 312 -16.50 -4.84 12.13
C ASP A 312 -16.51 -3.93 10.89
N GLU A 313 -16.13 -2.66 11.04
CA GLU A 313 -15.98 -1.77 9.88
C GLU A 313 -14.91 -2.26 8.92
N MET A 314 -13.75 -2.73 9.43
CA MET A 314 -12.71 -3.33 8.61
C MET A 314 -13.22 -4.55 7.83
N ASN A 315 -13.94 -5.45 8.52
CA ASN A 315 -14.53 -6.63 7.89
C ASN A 315 -15.54 -6.26 6.80
N GLN A 316 -16.43 -5.31 7.06
CA GLN A 316 -17.42 -4.84 6.08
C GLN A 316 -16.75 -4.24 4.84
N VAL A 317 -15.74 -3.38 5.03
CA VAL A 317 -15.01 -2.80 3.89
C VAL A 317 -14.26 -3.86 3.12
N PHE A 318 -13.61 -4.81 3.79
CA PHE A 318 -12.95 -5.94 3.13
C PHE A 318 -13.95 -6.75 2.27
N ASP A 319 -15.11 -7.12 2.84
CA ASP A 319 -16.11 -7.97 2.15
C ASP A 319 -16.70 -7.29 0.92
N GLN A 320 -16.84 -5.96 0.92
CA GLN A 320 -17.27 -5.18 -0.24
C GLN A 320 -16.27 -5.24 -1.41
N HIS A 321 -14.99 -5.48 -1.12
CA HIS A 321 -13.90 -5.41 -2.10
C HIS A 321 -13.12 -6.74 -2.26
N ARG A 322 -13.61 -7.82 -1.67
CA ARG A 322 -12.98 -9.15 -1.73
C ARG A 322 -12.80 -9.65 -3.15
N GLY A 323 -11.68 -10.34 -3.40
CA GLY A 323 -11.39 -11.04 -4.64
C GLY A 323 -10.81 -10.18 -5.75
N HIS A 324 -10.40 -8.94 -5.42
CA HIS A 324 -9.76 -8.04 -6.38
C HIS A 324 -8.24 -8.07 -6.24
N THR A 325 -7.56 -8.07 -7.39
CA THR A 325 -6.09 -8.06 -7.48
C THR A 325 -5.55 -6.92 -8.34
N ARG A 326 -6.44 -6.18 -9.01
CA ARG A 326 -6.08 -5.10 -9.93
C ARG A 326 -6.79 -3.81 -9.57
N LEU A 327 -6.16 -2.69 -9.92
CA LEU A 327 -6.71 -1.35 -9.78
C LEU A 327 -6.41 -0.56 -11.05
N GLU A 328 -7.46 -0.14 -11.74
CA GLU A 328 -7.37 0.70 -12.92
C GLU A 328 -7.83 2.11 -12.57
N VAL A 329 -7.15 3.11 -13.13
CA VAL A 329 -7.46 4.52 -12.88
C VAL A 329 -7.34 5.34 -14.16
N SER A 330 -8.29 6.25 -14.36
CA SER A 330 -8.29 7.27 -15.40
C SER A 330 -8.96 8.54 -14.85
N PRO A 331 -8.89 9.70 -15.51
CA PRO A 331 -9.61 10.90 -15.07
C PRO A 331 -11.12 10.72 -14.92
N GLN A 332 -11.71 9.74 -15.60
CA GLN A 332 -13.14 9.43 -15.58
C GLN A 332 -13.56 8.58 -14.38
N GLY A 333 -12.63 7.89 -13.75
CA GLY A 333 -12.91 7.03 -12.60
C GLY A 333 -11.82 6.04 -12.30
N TRP A 334 -12.03 5.28 -11.25
CA TRP A 334 -11.20 4.14 -10.86
C TRP A 334 -12.07 2.92 -10.60
N ARG A 335 -11.48 1.74 -10.76
CA ARG A 335 -12.17 0.47 -10.48
C ARG A 335 -11.20 -0.62 -10.05
N LEU A 336 -11.66 -1.46 -9.16
CA LEU A 336 -11.01 -2.72 -8.83
C LEU A 336 -11.38 -3.78 -9.86
N GLY A 337 -10.42 -4.68 -10.17
CA GLY A 337 -10.57 -5.82 -11.08
C GLY A 337 -9.99 -7.11 -10.48
N LYS A 338 -10.33 -8.23 -11.08
CA LYS A 338 -9.82 -9.56 -10.72
C LYS A 338 -8.56 -9.89 -11.50
#